data_ebb736dfff6301d15daa1c307cc6fa1d
#
_entry.id   ebb736dfff6301d15daa1c307cc6fa1d
#
_cell.length_a   1.000
_cell.length_b   1.000
_cell.length_c   1.000
_cell.angle_alpha   90.00
_cell.angle_beta   90.00
_cell.angle_gamma   90.00
#
_symmetry.space_group_name_H-M   'P 1'
#
loop_
_entity.id
_entity.type
_entity.pdbx_description
1 polymer ?
#
loop_
_entity_poly.entity_id
_entity_poly.type
_entity_poly.pdbx_seq_one_letter_code
_entity_poly.pdbx_strand_id
1 'polypeptide(L)'
;MHLSVLIPGLLRSYTAGVDRVDVEVEPGAGGGPPSLGDGLAALNLAFPGLRFRIIDEQSRIRPHIKLFLDGAQARDLHAPLPPAATLMIVGALSGG
;
A
#
# COMPACT_ATOMS: atom_id res chain seq x y z
N MET A 1 -11.41 -7.43 4.47
CA MET A 1 -10.96 -6.72 5.65
C MET A 1 -10.70 -5.26 5.32
N HIS A 2 -10.87 -4.39 6.28
CA HIS A 2 -10.68 -2.96 6.09
C HIS A 2 -9.23 -2.56 6.25
N LEU A 3 -8.71 -1.77 5.30
CA LEU A 3 -7.33 -1.26 5.35
C LEU A 3 -7.37 0.25 5.21
N SER A 4 -6.80 0.97 6.18
CA SER A 4 -6.59 2.41 6.07
C SER A 4 -5.22 2.66 5.45
N VAL A 5 -5.15 3.57 4.49
CA VAL A 5 -3.90 3.87 3.79
C VAL A 5 -3.60 5.36 3.86
N LEU A 6 -2.42 5.69 4.37
CA LEU A 6 -1.94 7.08 4.41
C LEU A 6 -1.11 7.34 3.15
N ILE A 7 -1.50 8.35 2.40
CA ILE A 7 -0.94 8.65 1.07
C ILE A 7 0.03 9.83 1.18
N PRO A 8 1.30 9.64 0.78
CA PRO A 8 2.26 10.74 0.81
C PRO A 8 1.96 11.80 -0.24
N GLY A 9 2.45 13.01 -0.02
CA GLY A 9 2.19 14.14 -0.91
C GLY A 9 2.47 13.85 -2.38
N LEU A 10 3.57 13.15 -2.66
CA LEU A 10 3.95 12.89 -4.05
C LEU A 10 2.97 11.96 -4.80
N LEU A 11 2.12 11.23 -4.09
CA LEU A 11 1.15 10.32 -4.71
C LEU A 11 -0.29 10.81 -4.62
N ARG A 12 -0.54 11.97 -4.03
CA ARG A 12 -1.91 12.46 -3.82
C ARG A 12 -2.63 12.83 -5.11
N SER A 13 -1.92 12.99 -6.21
CA SER A 13 -2.59 13.19 -7.50
C SER A 13 -3.42 11.97 -7.90
N TYR A 14 -3.08 10.78 -7.41
CA TYR A 14 -3.84 9.56 -7.68
C TYR A 14 -5.10 9.47 -6.82
N THR A 15 -5.16 10.19 -5.72
CA THR A 15 -6.27 10.14 -4.77
C THR A 15 -7.02 11.47 -4.68
N ALA A 16 -6.95 12.29 -5.72
CA ALA A 16 -7.62 13.60 -5.78
C ALA A 16 -7.26 14.51 -4.60
N GLY A 17 -6.01 14.44 -4.15
CA GLY A 17 -5.52 15.27 -3.05
C GLY A 17 -5.80 14.72 -1.67
N VAL A 18 -6.46 13.58 -1.55
CA VAL A 18 -6.81 12.99 -0.24
C VAL A 18 -5.58 12.31 0.35
N ASP A 19 -5.31 12.58 1.64
CA ASP A 19 -4.14 12.05 2.33
C ASP A 19 -4.39 10.73 3.05
N ARG A 20 -5.65 10.33 3.18
CA ARG A 20 -6.02 9.06 3.80
C ARG A 20 -7.21 8.46 3.07
N VAL A 21 -7.07 7.20 2.67
CA VAL A 21 -8.14 6.47 2.00
C VAL A 21 -8.35 5.14 2.71
N ASP A 22 -9.55 4.60 2.55
CA ASP A 22 -9.91 3.30 3.11
C ASP A 22 -10.29 2.37 1.98
N VAL A 23 -9.76 1.16 2.01
CA VAL A 23 -10.08 0.16 0.99
C VAL A 23 -10.46 -1.17 1.66
N GLU A 24 -11.30 -1.94 0.97
CA GLU A 24 -11.64 -3.29 1.39
C GLU A 24 -10.73 -4.27 0.67
N VAL A 25 -10.15 -5.20 1.43
CA VAL A 25 -9.25 -6.21 0.90
C VAL A 25 -9.88 -7.57 1.10
N GLU A 26 -9.98 -8.33 0.02
CA GLU A 26 -10.55 -9.67 0.07
C GLU A 26 -9.67 -10.60 0.90
N PRO A 27 -10.26 -11.63 1.55
CA PRO A 27 -9.46 -12.62 2.27
C PRO A 27 -8.44 -13.29 1.36
N GLY A 28 -7.34 -13.73 1.94
CA GLY A 28 -6.33 -14.47 1.21
C GLY A 28 -6.79 -15.87 0.86
N ALA A 29 -5.94 -16.62 0.17
CA ALA A 29 -6.23 -18.00 -0.22
C ALA A 29 -6.55 -18.84 1.00
N GLY A 30 -7.60 -19.67 0.91
CA GLY A 30 -8.03 -20.52 2.02
C GLY A 30 -8.72 -19.75 3.15
N GLY A 31 -9.12 -18.52 2.94
CA GLY A 31 -9.81 -17.72 3.97
C GLY A 31 -8.88 -17.10 5.00
N GLY A 32 -7.57 -17.17 4.78
CA GLY A 32 -6.59 -16.56 5.69
C GLY A 32 -6.50 -15.05 5.52
N PRO A 33 -5.61 -14.39 6.26
CA PRO A 33 -5.44 -12.95 6.11
C PRO A 33 -4.89 -12.60 4.72
N PRO A 34 -5.32 -11.48 4.13
CA PRO A 34 -4.71 -11.03 2.89
C PRO A 34 -3.28 -10.58 3.14
N SER A 35 -2.46 -10.57 2.08
CA SER A 35 -1.09 -10.11 2.16
C SER A 35 -1.00 -8.60 1.91
N LEU A 36 0.18 -8.03 2.19
CA LEU A 36 0.46 -6.65 1.84
C LEU A 36 0.27 -6.42 0.34
N GLY A 37 0.71 -7.37 -0.51
CA GLY A 37 0.49 -7.30 -1.95
C GLY A 37 -0.99 -7.25 -2.31
N ASP A 38 -1.82 -8.02 -1.61
CA ASP A 38 -3.27 -7.98 -1.80
C ASP A 38 -3.84 -6.61 -1.45
N GLY A 39 -3.34 -6.00 -0.38
CA GLY A 39 -3.74 -4.65 0.00
C GLY A 39 -3.40 -3.62 -1.06
N LEU A 40 -2.21 -3.72 -1.63
CA LEU A 40 -1.80 -2.80 -2.69
C LEU A 40 -2.60 -3.02 -3.97
N ALA A 41 -2.99 -4.26 -4.27
CA ALA A 41 -3.86 -4.55 -5.41
C ALA A 41 -5.25 -3.94 -5.21
N ALA A 42 -5.81 -4.05 -3.99
CA ALA A 42 -7.09 -3.42 -3.67
C ALA A 42 -7.01 -1.91 -3.80
N LEU A 43 -5.92 -1.32 -3.33
CA LEU A 43 -5.67 0.12 -3.46
C LEU A 43 -5.65 0.53 -4.94
N ASN A 44 -5.01 -0.29 -5.79
CA ASN A 44 -4.92 0.00 -7.22
C ASN A 44 -6.27 -0.11 -7.93
N LEU A 45 -7.16 -0.99 -7.48
CA LEU A 45 -8.51 -1.06 -8.03
C LEU A 45 -9.29 0.21 -7.75
N ALA A 46 -9.11 0.78 -6.55
CA ALA A 46 -9.77 2.03 -6.18
C ALA A 46 -9.11 3.25 -6.85
N PHE A 47 -7.80 3.21 -7.03
CA PHE A 47 -7.03 4.32 -7.59
C PHE A 47 -6.06 3.79 -8.66
N PRO A 48 -6.52 3.59 -9.90
CA PRO A 48 -5.73 2.97 -10.95
C PRO A 48 -4.41 3.68 -11.21
N GLY A 49 -3.34 2.90 -11.31
CA GLY A 49 -1.99 3.40 -11.54
C GLY A 49 -1.17 3.61 -10.28
N LEU A 50 -1.81 3.63 -9.11
CA LEU A 50 -1.12 3.91 -7.87
C LEU A 50 -0.14 2.80 -7.49
N ARG A 51 -0.52 1.54 -7.69
CA ARG A 51 0.33 0.40 -7.37
C ARG A 51 1.68 0.48 -8.08
N PHE A 52 1.68 0.89 -9.34
CA PHE A 52 2.91 0.95 -10.13
C PHE A 52 3.89 2.01 -9.60
N ARG A 53 3.39 3.01 -8.88
CA ARG A 53 4.24 4.02 -8.26
C ARG A 53 4.92 3.49 -6.98
N ILE A 54 4.37 2.43 -6.40
CA ILE A 54 4.87 1.84 -5.16
C ILE A 54 5.76 0.64 -5.47
N ILE A 55 5.33 -0.20 -6.42
CA ILE A 55 5.98 -1.46 -6.78
C ILE A 55 6.35 -1.42 -8.26
N ASP A 56 7.55 -1.89 -8.59
CA ASP A 56 7.99 -1.98 -9.98
C ASP A 56 7.44 -3.23 -10.67
N GLU A 57 7.79 -3.42 -11.94
CA GLU A 57 7.31 -4.54 -12.74
C GLU A 57 7.85 -5.89 -12.30
N GLN A 58 8.90 -5.93 -11.47
CA GLN A 58 9.39 -7.15 -10.86
C GLN A 58 8.80 -7.41 -9.48
N SER A 59 7.74 -6.70 -9.12
CA SER A 59 7.07 -6.80 -7.83
C SER A 59 7.98 -6.48 -6.65
N ARG A 60 8.86 -5.51 -6.83
CA ARG A 60 9.74 -5.01 -5.76
C ARG A 60 9.32 -3.60 -5.37
N ILE A 61 9.39 -3.32 -4.07
CA ILE A 61 9.09 -1.97 -3.58
C ILE A 61 10.16 -1.03 -4.14
N ARG A 62 9.73 0.09 -4.72
CA ARG A 62 10.66 1.05 -5.33
C ARG A 62 11.60 1.62 -4.28
N PRO A 63 12.88 1.91 -4.62
CA PRO A 63 13.87 2.34 -3.63
C PRO A 63 13.50 3.60 -2.85
N HIS A 64 12.74 4.51 -3.46
CA HIS A 64 12.34 5.76 -2.78
C HIS A 64 11.05 5.62 -1.98
N ILE A 65 10.48 4.42 -1.94
CA ILE A 65 9.23 4.15 -1.23
C ILE A 65 9.52 3.25 -0.03
N LYS A 66 8.91 3.58 1.12
CA LYS A 66 8.91 2.73 2.29
C LYS A 66 7.47 2.52 2.74
N LEU A 67 7.18 1.30 3.19
CA LEU A 67 5.85 0.92 3.65
C LEU A 67 5.93 0.56 5.13
N PHE A 68 4.96 1.04 5.90
CA PHE A 68 4.85 0.75 7.33
C PHE A 68 3.46 0.23 7.63
N LEU A 69 3.39 -0.93 8.26
CA LEU A 69 2.13 -1.50 8.75
C LEU A 69 2.08 -1.32 10.26
N ASP A 70 1.10 -0.55 10.73
CA ASP A 70 0.92 -0.25 12.15
C ASP A 70 2.23 0.19 12.83
N GLY A 71 3.00 1.00 12.11
CA GLY A 71 4.25 1.56 12.62
C GLY A 71 5.50 0.72 12.39
N ALA A 72 5.38 -0.50 11.92
CA ALA A 72 6.53 -1.37 11.63
C ALA A 72 6.80 -1.41 10.14
N GLN A 73 8.06 -1.26 9.74
CA GLN A 73 8.40 -1.28 8.33
C GLN A 73 8.14 -2.65 7.71
N ALA A 74 7.42 -2.66 6.60
CA ALA A 74 7.11 -3.87 5.86
C ALA A 74 7.89 -3.88 4.55
N ARG A 75 8.65 -4.93 4.31
CA ARG A 75 9.47 -5.09 3.11
C ARG A 75 9.05 -6.27 2.25
N ASP A 76 8.21 -7.15 2.79
CA ASP A 76 7.80 -8.38 2.13
C ASP A 76 6.33 -8.27 1.72
N LEU A 77 6.07 -8.33 0.41
CA LEU A 77 4.71 -8.24 -0.12
C LEU A 77 3.85 -9.45 0.28
N HIS A 78 4.47 -10.54 0.71
CA HIS A 78 3.75 -11.72 1.19
C HIS A 78 3.39 -11.62 2.68
N ALA A 79 3.88 -10.61 3.38
CA ALA A 79 3.56 -10.44 4.80
C ALA A 79 2.05 -10.31 5.00
N PRO A 80 1.47 -10.98 5.99
CA PRO A 80 0.03 -10.87 6.24
C PRO A 80 -0.34 -9.50 6.78
N LEU A 81 -1.50 -9.01 6.39
CA LEU A 81 -2.03 -7.75 6.92
C LEU A 81 -2.65 -8.04 8.29
N PRO A 82 -2.29 -7.28 9.33
CA PRO A 82 -3.00 -7.36 10.61
C PRO A 82 -4.45 -6.89 10.45
N PRO A 83 -5.37 -7.37 11.29
CA PRO A 83 -6.76 -6.89 11.25
C PRO A 83 -6.83 -5.37 11.47
N ALA A 84 -7.66 -4.72 10.67
CA ALA A 84 -7.85 -3.26 10.74
C ALA A 84 -6.54 -2.48 10.68
N ALA A 85 -5.60 -2.95 9.86
CA ALA A 85 -4.27 -2.35 9.77
C ALA A 85 -4.31 -0.96 9.15
N THR A 86 -3.32 -0.16 9.50
CA THR A 86 -3.04 1.12 8.83
C THR A 86 -1.73 0.95 8.06
N LEU A 87 -1.80 1.17 6.76
CA LEU A 87 -0.62 1.17 5.89
C LEU A 87 -0.20 2.61 5.66
N MET A 88 1.03 2.95 6.06
CA MET A 88 1.59 4.25 5.75
C MET A 88 2.58 4.11 4.60
N ILE A 89 2.36 4.86 3.54
CA ILE A 89 3.27 4.92 2.40
C ILE A 89 4.13 6.17 2.59
N VAL A 90 5.44 5.98 2.60
CA VAL A 90 6.38 7.09 2.71
C VAL A 90 7.18 7.14 1.42
N GLY A 91 7.22 8.32 0.82
CA GLY A 91 8.00 8.53 -0.39
C GLY A 91 9.00 9.64 -0.16
N ALA A 92 10.25 9.40 -0.57
CA ALA A 92 11.29 10.41 -0.55
C ALA A 92 11.55 10.86 -1.98
N LEU A 93 11.78 12.15 -2.17
CA LEU A 93 12.21 12.65 -3.46
C LEU A 93 13.66 12.26 -3.66
N SER A 94 13.90 11.42 -4.67
CA SER A 94 15.27 11.00 -4.97
C SER A 94 16.06 12.19 -5.49
N GLY A 95 17.30 12.29 -5.07
CA GLY A 95 18.19 13.36 -5.50
C GLY A 95 17.84 14.71 -4.94
N GLY A 96 16.82 14.74 -4.13
CA GLY A 96 16.40 15.96 -3.47
C GLY A 96 17.02 16.03 -2.12
#